data_2b5474d5d731de82b07efb14e32b91e9
#
_entry.id   2b5474d5d731de82b07efb14e32b91e9
#
_cell.length_a   1.000
_cell.length_b   1.000
_cell.length_c   1.000
_cell.angle_alpha   90.00
_cell.angle_beta   90.00
_cell.angle_gamma   90.00
#
_symmetry.space_group_name_H-M   'P 1'
#
loop_
_entity.id
_entity.type
_entity.pdbx_description
1 polymer ?
#
loop_
_entity_poly.entity_id
_entity_poly.type
_entity_poly.pdbx_seq_one_letter_code
_entity_poly.pdbx_strand_id
1 'polypeptide(L)'
;MKKLYLFLGAATCLLASASGYERSEWKNNFSNQKETLNIVGRGECSVTNGVFRSKGSYACFGNPEWKNYAVSFKARAPKDAEQVQIWAGFRANNRFDRYVVGIKGGLQDDLYLMRMGYMGTDEFLGVRPLGFHPVPGQWYKLKVEVCGSRIRVFVNDEKKPHMDIVDKNSNLAPSGPVTLGGGWIETEFDDLVVTSLEENALNDVAVSEYGKVVTPQEKESLRKQQRATYTAVKVGELKGSRTDISLDGNWLFMPEYDR
;
A
#
# COMPACT_ATOMS: atom_id res chain seq x y z
N MET A 1 -22.37 -67.24 44.32
CA MET A 1 -21.47 -66.10 44.17
C MET A 1 -21.15 -65.96 42.69
N LYS A 2 -21.84 -65.00 42.03
CA LYS A 2 -21.55 -64.65 40.56
C LYS A 2 -20.70 -63.44 40.53
N LYS A 3 -19.48 -63.57 39.96
CA LYS A 3 -18.59 -62.47 39.77
C LYS A 3 -19.00 -61.75 38.50
N LEU A 4 -19.28 -60.45 38.59
CA LEU A 4 -19.61 -59.55 37.52
C LEU A 4 -18.27 -58.91 37.06
N TYR A 5 -17.87 -59.15 35.81
CA TYR A 5 -16.74 -58.50 35.20
C TYR A 5 -17.25 -57.24 34.47
N LEU A 6 -16.83 -56.10 34.96
CA LEU A 6 -17.05 -54.81 34.30
C LEU A 6 -15.94 -54.58 33.27
N PHE A 7 -16.28 -54.59 31.97
CA PHE A 7 -15.37 -54.12 30.92
C PHE A 7 -15.44 -52.61 30.83
N LEU A 8 -14.41 -51.93 31.30
CA LEU A 8 -14.17 -50.52 30.95
C LEU A 8 -13.58 -50.46 29.52
N GLY A 9 -14.40 -50.09 28.56
CA GLY A 9 -13.96 -49.70 27.24
C GLY A 9 -13.29 -48.31 27.32
N ALA A 10 -11.97 -48.25 27.17
CA ALA A 10 -11.26 -46.99 26.99
C ALA A 10 -11.59 -46.47 25.59
N ALA A 11 -12.43 -45.45 25.52
CA ALA A 11 -12.63 -44.66 24.31
C ALA A 11 -11.37 -43.80 24.12
N THR A 12 -10.46 -44.23 23.24
CA THR A 12 -9.37 -43.42 22.75
C THR A 12 -9.94 -42.32 21.85
N CYS A 13 -10.16 -41.13 22.43
CA CYS A 13 -10.40 -39.93 21.68
C CYS A 13 -9.11 -39.62 20.90
N LEU A 14 -9.07 -39.93 19.62
CA LEU A 14 -8.10 -39.37 18.69
C LEU A 14 -8.37 -37.86 18.60
N LEU A 15 -7.66 -37.10 19.44
CA LEU A 15 -7.50 -35.69 19.23
C LEU A 15 -6.69 -35.53 17.94
N ALA A 16 -7.36 -35.26 16.82
CA ALA A 16 -6.73 -34.70 15.65
C ALA A 16 -6.05 -33.40 16.11
N SER A 17 -4.74 -33.40 16.22
CA SER A 17 -3.94 -32.21 16.37
C SER A 17 -4.13 -31.39 15.08
N ALA A 18 -5.08 -30.47 15.10
CA ALA A 18 -5.03 -29.37 14.17
C ALA A 18 -3.66 -28.74 14.37
N SER A 19 -2.79 -28.82 13.35
CA SER A 19 -1.53 -28.09 13.34
C SER A 19 -1.89 -26.62 13.43
N GLY A 20 -1.91 -26.12 14.67
CA GLY A 20 -2.22 -24.72 14.93
C GLY A 20 -1.13 -23.87 14.31
N TYR A 21 -1.44 -23.20 13.23
CA TYR A 21 -0.58 -22.15 12.70
C TYR A 21 -0.43 -21.07 13.77
N GLU A 22 0.77 -20.94 14.33
CA GLU A 22 1.06 -19.91 15.31
C GLU A 22 1.27 -18.58 14.59
N ARG A 23 0.28 -17.68 14.71
CA ARG A 23 0.33 -16.36 14.10
C ARG A 23 1.41 -15.54 14.81
N SER A 24 2.52 -15.26 14.12
CA SER A 24 3.56 -14.37 14.62
C SER A 24 3.21 -12.91 14.31
N GLU A 25 3.50 -12.03 15.27
CA GLU A 25 3.31 -10.59 15.11
C GLU A 25 4.61 -9.86 15.44
N TRP A 26 5.01 -8.92 14.60
CA TRP A 26 6.14 -8.02 14.77
C TRP A 26 5.66 -6.58 14.73
N LYS A 27 6.17 -5.73 15.61
CA LYS A 27 5.74 -4.33 15.77
C LYS A 27 6.92 -3.39 15.90
N ASN A 28 6.76 -2.17 15.38
CA ASN A 28 7.61 -1.03 15.65
C ASN A 28 6.76 0.24 15.78
N ASN A 29 6.80 0.86 16.94
CA ASN A 29 6.14 2.13 17.23
C ASN A 29 7.12 3.30 17.25
N PHE A 30 8.34 3.10 16.77
CA PHE A 30 9.39 4.11 16.66
C PHE A 30 9.71 4.85 17.95
N SER A 31 9.43 4.27 19.12
CA SER A 31 9.76 4.86 20.43
C SER A 31 11.27 4.86 20.70
N ASN A 32 12.03 3.97 20.07
CA ASN A 32 13.48 3.88 20.18
C ASN A 32 14.18 4.80 19.17
N GLN A 33 14.49 6.02 19.57
CA GLN A 33 15.20 7.01 18.72
C GLN A 33 16.65 6.61 18.36
N LYS A 34 17.20 5.60 19.02
CA LYS A 34 18.57 5.09 18.75
C LYS A 34 18.56 3.85 17.84
N GLU A 35 17.41 3.51 17.28
CA GLU A 35 17.32 2.38 16.36
C GLU A 35 18.20 2.60 15.13
N THR A 36 19.03 1.60 14.83
CA THR A 36 19.84 1.62 13.60
C THR A 36 18.95 1.33 12.41
N LEU A 37 18.79 2.32 11.56
CA LEU A 37 17.96 2.22 10.36
C LEU A 37 18.75 1.61 9.19
N ASN A 38 18.16 0.64 8.50
CA ASN A 38 18.67 0.13 7.22
C ASN A 38 18.14 1.01 6.09
N ILE A 39 18.86 2.10 5.80
CA ILE A 39 18.44 3.14 4.85
C ILE A 39 18.92 2.80 3.45
N VAL A 40 18.01 2.96 2.48
CA VAL A 40 18.27 2.80 1.05
C VAL A 40 17.88 4.09 0.32
N GLY A 41 18.84 4.67 -0.38
CA GLY A 41 18.65 5.92 -1.12
C GLY A 41 19.67 6.99 -0.74
N ARG A 42 19.45 8.21 -1.19
CA ARG A 42 20.31 9.36 -0.93
C ARG A 42 19.62 10.49 -0.16
N GLY A 43 18.35 10.30 0.17
CA GLY A 43 17.56 11.23 0.96
C GLY A 43 17.71 10.99 2.46
N GLU A 44 16.78 11.49 3.23
CA GLU A 44 16.82 11.52 4.68
C GLU A 44 15.85 10.51 5.29
N CYS A 45 16.31 9.82 6.33
CA CYS A 45 15.47 9.01 7.21
C CYS A 45 15.89 9.24 8.65
N SER A 46 14.92 9.38 9.54
CA SER A 46 15.17 9.57 10.98
C SER A 46 14.00 9.04 11.82
N VAL A 47 14.27 8.75 13.08
CA VAL A 47 13.24 8.53 14.09
C VAL A 47 13.28 9.72 15.05
N THR A 48 12.20 10.46 15.13
CA THR A 48 12.11 11.67 15.98
C THR A 48 10.73 11.76 16.60
N ASN A 49 10.66 11.99 17.91
CA ASN A 49 9.41 12.11 18.68
C ASN A 49 8.45 10.91 18.49
N GLY A 50 8.99 9.70 18.39
CA GLY A 50 8.21 8.48 18.28
C GLY A 50 7.60 8.26 16.88
N VAL A 51 8.05 8.95 15.85
CA VAL A 51 7.65 8.72 14.47
C VAL A 51 8.87 8.50 13.57
N PHE A 52 8.75 7.64 12.59
CA PHE A 52 9.74 7.50 11.54
C PHE A 52 9.44 8.52 10.43
N ARG A 53 10.46 9.27 10.01
CA ARG A 53 10.39 10.28 8.94
C ARG A 53 11.25 9.87 7.77
N SER A 54 10.76 10.15 6.58
CA SER A 54 11.48 9.85 5.35
C SER A 54 11.20 10.89 4.26
N LYS A 55 12.27 11.27 3.53
CA LYS A 55 12.20 12.13 2.34
C LYS A 55 13.25 11.68 1.33
N GLY A 56 12.83 11.24 0.15
CA GLY A 56 13.72 10.81 -0.94
C GLY A 56 14.50 9.52 -0.69
N SER A 57 14.29 8.88 0.47
CA SER A 57 14.86 7.58 0.85
C SER A 57 13.82 6.73 1.55
N TYR A 58 14.11 5.47 1.76
CA TYR A 58 13.28 4.58 2.59
C TYR A 58 14.17 3.77 3.53
N ALA A 59 13.58 3.25 4.60
CA ALA A 59 14.24 2.28 5.47
C ALA A 59 13.52 0.93 5.42
N CYS A 60 14.27 -0.15 5.64
CA CYS A 60 13.77 -1.52 5.66
C CYS A 60 13.54 -1.96 7.11
N PHE A 61 12.40 -2.64 7.36
CA PHE A 61 11.95 -3.10 8.66
C PHE A 61 11.54 -4.57 8.60
N GLY A 62 12.03 -5.36 9.54
CA GLY A 62 11.64 -6.75 9.72
C GLY A 62 12.54 -7.75 9.00
N ASN A 63 11.98 -8.90 8.61
CA ASN A 63 12.73 -10.08 8.17
C ASN A 63 12.67 -10.25 6.65
N PRO A 64 13.82 -10.46 5.96
CA PRO A 64 13.87 -10.72 4.52
C PRO A 64 13.17 -12.01 4.07
N GLU A 65 12.94 -12.94 4.99
CA GLU A 65 12.28 -14.23 4.70
C GLU A 65 10.75 -14.15 4.74
N TRP A 66 10.15 -13.02 5.08
CA TRP A 66 8.69 -12.88 5.12
C TRP A 66 8.08 -13.04 3.73
N LYS A 67 7.15 -14.00 3.59
CA LYS A 67 6.46 -14.30 2.32
C LYS A 67 5.00 -13.90 2.34
N ASN A 68 4.25 -14.46 3.30
CA ASN A 68 2.80 -14.24 3.42
C ASN A 68 2.53 -13.48 4.72
N TYR A 69 2.05 -12.26 4.61
CA TYR A 69 1.81 -11.43 5.78
C TYR A 69 0.82 -10.29 5.51
N ALA A 70 0.26 -9.77 6.57
CA ALA A 70 -0.41 -8.50 6.60
C ALA A 70 0.54 -7.45 7.21
N VAL A 71 0.65 -6.30 6.59
CA VAL A 71 1.32 -5.14 7.16
C VAL A 71 0.32 -4.00 7.32
N SER A 72 0.34 -3.34 8.46
CA SER A 72 -0.41 -2.11 8.71
C SER A 72 0.47 -1.05 9.32
N PHE A 73 0.19 0.21 9.01
CA PHE A 73 0.89 1.37 9.52
C PHE A 73 0.01 2.61 9.39
N LYS A 74 0.36 3.66 10.13
CA LYS A 74 -0.15 5.01 9.92
C LYS A 74 0.88 5.85 9.19
N ALA A 75 0.41 6.74 8.32
CA ALA A 75 1.29 7.67 7.62
C ALA A 75 0.60 9.02 7.41
N ARG A 76 1.39 10.09 7.38
CA ARG A 76 0.93 11.44 7.02
C ARG A 76 2.06 12.24 6.38
N ALA A 77 1.72 13.21 5.55
CA ALA A 77 2.61 14.32 5.25
C ALA A 77 2.60 15.33 6.41
N PRO A 78 3.69 16.06 6.72
CA PRO A 78 3.68 17.18 7.67
C PRO A 78 2.59 18.19 7.33
N LYS A 79 2.16 18.99 8.35
CA LYS A 79 1.06 19.97 8.17
C LYS A 79 1.38 21.07 7.17
N ASP A 80 2.63 21.40 7.02
CA ASP A 80 3.18 22.42 6.13
C ASP A 80 3.59 21.89 4.75
N ALA A 81 3.35 20.61 4.49
CA ALA A 81 3.59 20.03 3.17
C ALA A 81 2.57 20.55 2.15
N GLU A 82 3.01 20.77 0.91
CA GLU A 82 2.14 21.24 -0.17
C GLU A 82 1.11 20.19 -0.61
N GLN A 83 1.46 18.91 -0.46
CA GLN A 83 0.62 17.78 -0.86
C GLN A 83 0.94 16.52 -0.05
N VAL A 84 0.08 15.52 -0.14
CA VAL A 84 0.29 14.20 0.47
C VAL A 84 0.90 13.26 -0.55
N GLN A 85 2.04 12.64 -0.19
CA GLN A 85 2.63 11.54 -0.95
C GLN A 85 3.13 10.48 0.02
N ILE A 86 2.41 9.38 0.15
CA ILE A 86 2.76 8.28 1.04
C ILE A 86 3.23 7.11 0.19
N TRP A 87 4.43 6.59 0.49
CA TRP A 87 4.99 5.41 -0.15
C TRP A 87 5.42 4.41 0.92
N ALA A 88 4.98 3.16 0.77
CA ALA A 88 5.43 2.05 1.59
C ALA A 88 5.59 0.81 0.72
N GLY A 89 6.66 0.07 0.92
CA GLY A 89 6.93 -1.14 0.18
C GLY A 89 6.77 -2.39 1.03
N PHE A 90 6.64 -3.52 0.37
CA PHE A 90 6.58 -4.83 0.99
C PHE A 90 7.20 -5.88 0.07
N ARG A 91 7.60 -7.04 0.64
CA ARG A 91 8.40 -8.04 -0.07
C ARG A 91 9.59 -7.42 -0.79
N ALA A 92 10.33 -6.56 -0.09
CA ALA A 92 11.50 -5.89 -0.63
C ALA A 92 12.67 -6.89 -0.70
N ASN A 93 12.73 -7.66 -1.79
CA ASN A 93 13.72 -8.70 -1.99
C ASN A 93 15.14 -8.11 -2.09
N ASN A 94 15.23 -6.96 -2.75
CA ASN A 94 16.48 -6.20 -2.88
C ASN A 94 16.16 -4.71 -3.06
N ARG A 95 17.18 -3.89 -3.38
CA ARG A 95 17.02 -2.45 -3.56
C ARG A 95 15.95 -2.07 -4.61
N PHE A 96 15.72 -2.91 -5.60
CA PHE A 96 14.86 -2.60 -6.74
C PHE A 96 13.57 -3.40 -6.70
N ASP A 97 13.65 -4.72 -6.46
CA ASP A 97 12.52 -5.61 -6.60
C ASP A 97 11.68 -5.61 -5.31
N ARG A 98 10.56 -4.93 -5.36
CA ARG A 98 9.58 -4.84 -4.27
C ARG A 98 8.22 -4.41 -4.80
N TYR A 99 7.19 -4.64 -4.01
CA TYR A 99 5.92 -3.96 -4.21
C TYR A 99 5.94 -2.61 -3.48
N VAL A 100 5.22 -1.64 -4.03
CA VAL A 100 4.98 -0.33 -3.41
C VAL A 100 3.51 -0.02 -3.47
N VAL A 101 2.94 0.27 -2.31
CA VAL A 101 1.62 0.88 -2.16
C VAL A 101 1.79 2.34 -1.82
N GLY A 102 0.95 3.21 -2.37
CA GLY A 102 1.05 4.62 -2.05
C GLY A 102 -0.23 5.40 -2.26
N ILE A 103 -0.30 6.50 -1.53
CA ILE A 103 -1.29 7.56 -1.71
C ILE A 103 -0.60 8.73 -2.39
N LYS A 104 -1.23 9.25 -3.44
CA LYS A 104 -0.81 10.47 -4.10
C LYS A 104 -1.98 11.44 -4.08
N GLY A 105 -1.87 12.47 -3.24
CA GLY A 105 -2.79 13.59 -3.23
C GLY A 105 -2.41 14.65 -4.26
N GLY A 106 -3.31 15.57 -4.51
CA GLY A 106 -3.14 16.66 -5.46
C GLY A 106 -4.17 16.60 -6.58
N LEU A 107 -3.75 16.66 -7.84
CA LEU A 107 -4.68 16.63 -8.99
C LEU A 107 -5.39 15.30 -9.18
N GLN A 108 -4.84 14.23 -8.64
CA GLN A 108 -5.38 12.88 -8.68
C GLN A 108 -5.23 12.29 -7.29
N ASP A 109 -6.33 12.18 -6.56
CA ASP A 109 -6.36 11.60 -5.22
C ASP A 109 -6.46 10.07 -5.36
N ASP A 110 -5.31 9.44 -5.65
CA ASP A 110 -5.23 8.02 -6.00
C ASP A 110 -4.49 7.19 -4.95
N LEU A 111 -5.02 6.00 -4.72
CA LEU A 111 -4.28 4.87 -4.20
C LEU A 111 -3.69 4.09 -5.38
N TYR A 112 -2.42 3.76 -5.30
CA TYR A 112 -1.78 2.92 -6.30
C TYR A 112 -1.01 1.77 -5.67
N LEU A 113 -0.92 0.70 -6.42
CA LEU A 113 -0.09 -0.45 -6.17
C LEU A 113 0.77 -0.71 -7.39
N MET A 114 2.08 -0.78 -7.19
CA MET A 114 3.03 -1.08 -8.25
C MET A 114 4.02 -2.15 -7.81
N ARG A 115 4.56 -2.88 -8.76
CA ARG A 115 5.75 -3.68 -8.58
C ARG A 115 6.91 -2.91 -9.19
N MET A 116 7.87 -2.55 -8.37
CA MET A 116 9.12 -1.94 -8.82
C MET A 116 10.10 -3.02 -9.24
N GLY A 117 10.88 -2.75 -10.27
CA GLY A 117 11.90 -3.65 -10.77
C GLY A 117 13.17 -2.92 -11.15
N TYR A 118 14.20 -3.68 -11.44
CA TYR A 118 15.50 -3.15 -11.86
C TYR A 118 15.39 -2.43 -13.21
N MET A 119 16.12 -1.31 -13.36
CA MET A 119 16.23 -0.55 -14.61
C MET A 119 14.90 -0.01 -15.17
N GLY A 120 13.96 0.34 -14.30
CA GLY A 120 12.70 0.96 -14.74
C GLY A 120 11.69 -0.04 -15.29
N THR A 121 11.78 -1.30 -14.90
CA THR A 121 10.76 -2.31 -15.18
C THR A 121 9.58 -2.20 -14.21
N ASP A 122 9.23 -0.98 -13.83
CA ASP A 122 8.13 -0.71 -12.91
C ASP A 122 6.79 -0.99 -13.60
N GLU A 123 5.92 -1.71 -12.90
CA GLU A 123 4.60 -2.06 -13.40
C GLU A 123 3.52 -1.61 -12.41
N PHE A 124 2.58 -0.78 -12.87
CA PHE A 124 1.38 -0.46 -12.11
C PHE A 124 0.42 -1.63 -12.16
N LEU A 125 0.20 -2.27 -11.01
CA LEU A 125 -0.74 -3.38 -10.85
C LEU A 125 -2.16 -2.88 -10.62
N GLY A 126 -2.33 -1.69 -10.05
CA GLY A 126 -3.60 -1.05 -9.84
C GLY A 126 -3.48 0.42 -9.47
N VAL A 127 -4.45 1.21 -9.93
CA VAL A 127 -4.66 2.59 -9.54
C VAL A 127 -6.14 2.77 -9.28
N ARG A 128 -6.51 3.35 -8.13
CA ARG A 128 -7.90 3.57 -7.73
C ARG A 128 -8.05 4.95 -7.08
N PRO A 129 -9.11 5.70 -7.42
CA PRO A 129 -9.44 6.91 -6.69
C PRO A 129 -9.65 6.60 -5.21
N LEU A 130 -9.12 7.46 -4.33
CA LEU A 130 -9.29 7.32 -2.87
C LEU A 130 -10.74 7.55 -2.43
N GLY A 131 -11.52 8.30 -3.21
CA GLY A 131 -12.86 8.73 -2.81
C GLY A 131 -12.88 9.90 -1.80
N PHE A 132 -11.71 10.42 -1.43
CA PHE A 132 -11.53 11.60 -0.59
C PHE A 132 -10.24 12.33 -0.99
N HIS A 133 -10.15 13.61 -0.63
CA HIS A 133 -8.92 14.39 -0.82
C HIS A 133 -7.99 14.24 0.39
N PRO A 134 -6.76 13.70 0.23
CA PRO A 134 -5.83 13.58 1.34
C PRO A 134 -5.25 14.95 1.73
N VAL A 135 -5.28 15.24 3.04
CA VAL A 135 -4.89 16.52 3.61
C VAL A 135 -3.58 16.37 4.41
N PRO A 136 -2.58 17.26 4.22
CA PRO A 136 -1.38 17.30 5.05
C PRO A 136 -1.70 17.42 6.54
N GLY A 137 -0.92 16.74 7.38
CA GLY A 137 -1.11 16.68 8.82
C GLY A 137 -2.14 15.66 9.32
N GLN A 138 -2.97 15.11 8.44
CA GLN A 138 -3.91 14.04 8.77
C GLN A 138 -3.24 12.67 8.66
N TRP A 139 -3.46 11.82 9.67
CA TRP A 139 -3.04 10.42 9.65
C TRP A 139 -3.96 9.57 8.79
N TYR A 140 -3.36 8.79 7.90
CA TYR A 140 -4.01 7.77 7.09
C TYR A 140 -3.51 6.40 7.52
N LYS A 141 -4.40 5.45 7.71
CA LYS A 141 -4.05 4.07 8.03
C LYS A 141 -4.09 3.26 6.74
N LEU A 142 -2.98 2.59 6.44
CA LEU A 142 -2.91 1.63 5.35
C LEU A 142 -2.71 0.24 5.91
N LYS A 143 -3.34 -0.74 5.27
CA LYS A 143 -3.10 -2.16 5.52
C LYS A 143 -2.95 -2.86 4.18
N VAL A 144 -1.92 -3.68 4.07
CA VAL A 144 -1.71 -4.57 2.92
C VAL A 144 -1.70 -6.00 3.41
N GLU A 145 -2.42 -6.88 2.76
CA GLU A 145 -2.36 -8.32 2.93
C GLU A 145 -1.74 -8.91 1.65
N VAL A 146 -0.67 -9.68 1.80
CA VAL A 146 -0.01 -10.38 0.69
C VAL A 146 0.13 -11.86 1.00
N CYS A 147 -0.42 -12.70 0.12
CA CYS A 147 -0.37 -14.15 0.25
C CYS A 147 -0.27 -14.79 -1.15
N GLY A 148 0.82 -15.52 -1.39
CA GLY A 148 1.13 -16.01 -2.74
C GLY A 148 1.21 -14.86 -3.73
N SER A 149 0.41 -14.92 -4.78
CA SER A 149 0.29 -13.88 -5.81
C SER A 149 -0.78 -12.82 -5.51
N ARG A 150 -1.59 -13.01 -4.47
CA ARG A 150 -2.72 -12.13 -4.16
C ARG A 150 -2.33 -11.03 -3.20
N ILE A 151 -2.77 -9.82 -3.50
CA ILE A 151 -2.48 -8.61 -2.75
C ILE A 151 -3.78 -7.86 -2.52
N ARG A 152 -4.08 -7.51 -1.26
CA ARG A 152 -5.19 -6.65 -0.87
C ARG A 152 -4.69 -5.41 -0.19
N VAL A 153 -5.27 -4.28 -0.52
CA VAL A 153 -4.96 -2.98 0.10
C VAL A 153 -6.22 -2.40 0.71
N PHE A 154 -6.11 -1.91 1.94
CA PHE A 154 -7.18 -1.26 2.70
C PHE A 154 -6.71 0.12 3.12
N VAL A 155 -7.62 1.08 3.16
CA VAL A 155 -7.39 2.46 3.59
C VAL A 155 -8.36 2.80 4.72
N ASN A 156 -7.88 3.46 5.78
CA ASN A 156 -8.68 3.98 6.89
C ASN A 156 -9.68 2.98 7.50
N ASP A 157 -9.21 1.76 7.82
CA ASP A 157 -10.02 0.70 8.46
C ASP A 157 -11.24 0.23 7.65
N GLU A 158 -11.20 0.37 6.32
CA GLU A 158 -12.21 -0.18 5.42
C GLU A 158 -12.41 -1.68 5.71
N LYS A 159 -13.66 -2.12 5.69
CA LYS A 159 -14.02 -3.54 5.87
C LYS A 159 -13.79 -4.36 4.60
N LYS A 160 -13.85 -3.71 3.44
CA LYS A 160 -13.59 -4.30 2.13
C LYS A 160 -12.26 -3.76 1.59
N PRO A 161 -11.48 -4.55 0.88
CA PRO A 161 -10.24 -4.05 0.29
C PRO A 161 -10.57 -2.96 -0.75
N HIS A 162 -9.80 -1.88 -0.70
CA HIS A 162 -9.81 -0.83 -1.72
C HIS A 162 -9.26 -1.35 -3.05
N MET A 163 -8.28 -2.28 -2.95
CA MET A 163 -7.77 -3.08 -4.07
C MET A 163 -7.68 -4.56 -3.68
N ASP A 164 -7.96 -5.46 -4.61
CA ASP A 164 -7.79 -6.90 -4.49
C ASP A 164 -7.25 -7.42 -5.83
N ILE A 165 -5.96 -7.70 -5.90
CA ILE A 165 -5.20 -7.91 -7.13
C ILE A 165 -4.45 -9.23 -7.06
N VAL A 166 -4.37 -9.94 -8.19
CA VAL A 166 -3.49 -11.09 -8.40
C VAL A 166 -2.37 -10.69 -9.35
N ASP A 167 -1.13 -10.69 -8.84
CA ASP A 167 0.04 -10.45 -9.67
C ASP A 167 0.54 -11.77 -10.29
N LYS A 168 0.47 -11.87 -11.61
CA LYS A 168 0.91 -13.05 -12.36
C LYS A 168 2.44 -13.24 -12.34
N ASN A 169 3.19 -12.19 -12.01
CA ASN A 169 4.64 -12.19 -11.94
C ASN A 169 5.16 -12.05 -10.50
N SER A 170 4.40 -12.56 -9.52
CA SER A 170 4.73 -12.45 -8.09
C SER A 170 6.07 -13.10 -7.70
N ASN A 171 6.63 -13.97 -8.54
CA ASN A 171 7.96 -14.55 -8.38
C ASN A 171 9.11 -13.53 -8.47
N LEU A 172 8.87 -12.34 -9.02
CA LEU A 172 9.87 -11.26 -9.08
C LEU A 172 10.10 -10.59 -7.73
N ALA A 173 9.12 -10.61 -6.82
CA ALA A 173 9.24 -10.16 -5.44
C ALA A 173 8.56 -11.18 -4.50
N PRO A 174 9.16 -12.36 -4.27
CA PRO A 174 8.52 -13.48 -3.57
C PRO A 174 8.50 -13.31 -2.05
N SER A 175 9.47 -12.60 -1.50
CA SER A 175 9.65 -12.39 -0.05
C SER A 175 10.39 -11.10 0.22
N GLY A 176 10.42 -10.68 1.47
CA GLY A 176 11.21 -9.56 1.91
C GLY A 176 10.57 -8.74 3.02
N PRO A 177 11.35 -7.85 3.65
CA PRO A 177 10.90 -6.93 4.67
C PRO A 177 9.93 -5.88 4.12
N VAL A 178 9.38 -5.09 5.03
CA VAL A 178 8.61 -3.88 4.74
C VAL A 178 9.58 -2.72 4.55
N THR A 179 9.23 -1.78 3.65
CA THR A 179 9.94 -0.52 3.51
C THR A 179 8.99 0.65 3.75
N LEU A 180 9.42 1.65 4.49
CA LEU A 180 8.67 2.88 4.69
C LEU A 180 9.44 4.05 4.07
N GLY A 181 8.75 4.88 3.30
CA GLY A 181 9.33 6.02 2.61
C GLY A 181 9.65 5.77 1.13
N GLY A 182 10.45 6.66 0.57
CA GLY A 182 10.87 6.65 -0.85
C GLY A 182 10.18 7.72 -1.70
N GLY A 183 9.18 8.41 -1.16
CA GLY A 183 8.55 9.55 -1.81
C GLY A 183 9.42 10.82 -1.73
N TRP A 184 9.13 11.79 -2.59
CA TRP A 184 9.82 13.08 -2.64
C TRP A 184 9.32 14.06 -1.57
N ILE A 185 8.07 13.88 -1.13
CA ILE A 185 7.47 14.65 -0.04
C ILE A 185 7.83 13.96 1.28
N GLU A 186 8.19 14.75 2.28
CA GLU A 186 8.42 14.23 3.61
C GLU A 186 7.17 13.50 4.11
N THR A 187 7.37 12.31 4.65
CA THR A 187 6.29 11.48 5.18
C THR A 187 6.67 10.97 6.55
N GLU A 188 5.75 11.08 7.49
CA GLU A 188 5.84 10.52 8.84
C GLU A 188 5.08 9.20 8.90
N PHE A 189 5.65 8.20 9.59
CA PHE A 189 5.08 6.88 9.78
C PHE A 189 5.06 6.50 11.25
N ASP A 190 4.03 5.73 11.63
CA ASP A 190 3.87 5.20 12.99
C ASP A 190 3.06 3.89 12.99
N ASP A 191 3.02 3.23 14.15
CA ASP A 191 2.24 2.00 14.39
C ASP A 191 2.46 0.91 13.32
N LEU A 192 3.72 0.64 12.97
CA LEU A 192 4.04 -0.42 12.03
C LEU A 192 3.82 -1.80 12.68
N VAL A 193 2.92 -2.58 12.11
CA VAL A 193 2.60 -3.94 12.57
C VAL A 193 2.67 -4.89 11.37
N VAL A 194 3.37 -6.00 11.53
CA VAL A 194 3.42 -7.09 10.55
C VAL A 194 2.93 -8.37 11.22
N THR A 195 1.96 -9.02 10.60
CA THR A 195 1.38 -10.27 11.10
C THR A 195 1.49 -11.36 10.04
N SER A 196 2.04 -12.52 10.38
CA SER A 196 2.14 -13.63 9.45
C SER A 196 0.75 -14.11 9.00
N LEU A 197 0.64 -14.56 7.76
CA LEU A 197 -0.55 -15.18 7.19
C LEU A 197 -0.26 -16.63 6.81
N GLU A 198 -1.25 -17.50 6.94
CA GLU A 198 -1.20 -18.86 6.41
C GLU A 198 -1.05 -18.83 4.88
N GLU A 199 -0.47 -19.89 4.32
CA GLU A 199 -0.18 -19.98 2.90
C GLU A 199 -1.41 -19.78 2.00
N ASN A 200 -2.59 -20.15 2.49
CA ASN A 200 -3.85 -20.08 1.76
C ASN A 200 -4.83 -19.04 2.33
N ALA A 201 -4.37 -18.14 3.17
CA ALA A 201 -5.23 -17.20 3.90
C ALA A 201 -6.14 -16.33 3.01
N LEU A 202 -5.78 -16.12 1.75
CA LEU A 202 -6.55 -15.31 0.81
C LEU A 202 -7.23 -16.14 -0.30
N ASN A 203 -7.09 -17.48 -0.31
CA ASN A 203 -7.61 -18.30 -1.41
C ASN A 203 -9.12 -18.53 -1.36
N ASP A 204 -9.71 -18.56 -0.18
CA ASP A 204 -11.15 -18.88 0.02
C ASP A 204 -12.09 -17.70 -0.29
N VAL A 205 -11.53 -16.53 -0.56
CA VAL A 205 -12.32 -15.33 -0.84
C VAL A 205 -12.33 -15.09 -2.33
N ALA A 206 -13.52 -15.04 -2.93
CA ALA A 206 -13.67 -14.67 -4.35
C ALA A 206 -12.94 -13.35 -4.63
N VAL A 207 -12.20 -13.29 -5.74
CA VAL A 207 -11.58 -12.05 -6.20
C VAL A 207 -12.70 -11.05 -6.38
N SER A 208 -12.71 -9.98 -5.58
CA SER A 208 -13.72 -8.94 -5.70
C SER A 208 -13.56 -8.24 -7.04
N GLU A 209 -14.65 -7.71 -7.60
CA GLU A 209 -14.57 -6.92 -8.84
C GLU A 209 -13.68 -5.68 -8.74
N TYR A 210 -13.27 -5.31 -7.52
CA TYR A 210 -12.37 -4.19 -7.21
C TYR A 210 -10.91 -4.39 -7.66
N GLY A 211 -10.54 -5.59 -8.14
CA GLY A 211 -9.16 -5.93 -8.54
C GLY A 211 -8.94 -6.07 -10.03
N LYS A 212 -9.93 -5.84 -10.88
CA LYS A 212 -9.68 -5.83 -12.32
C LYS A 212 -8.78 -4.66 -12.66
N VAL A 213 -7.66 -4.96 -13.33
CA VAL A 213 -6.87 -3.95 -14.01
C VAL A 213 -7.84 -3.09 -14.81
N VAL A 214 -7.90 -1.80 -14.54
CA VAL A 214 -8.78 -0.89 -15.27
C VAL A 214 -8.43 -1.00 -16.73
N THR A 215 -9.33 -1.51 -17.53
CA THR A 215 -9.13 -1.57 -18.99
C THR A 215 -8.90 -0.17 -19.54
N PRO A 216 -8.23 0.01 -20.68
CA PRO A 216 -8.07 1.33 -21.29
C PRO A 216 -9.40 2.09 -21.45
N GLN A 217 -10.51 1.37 -21.71
CA GLN A 217 -11.85 1.95 -21.83
C GLN A 217 -12.43 2.42 -20.48
N GLU A 218 -12.25 1.64 -19.41
CA GLU A 218 -12.62 2.04 -18.05
C GLU A 218 -11.81 3.23 -17.59
N LYS A 219 -10.51 3.26 -17.91
CA LYS A 219 -9.62 4.38 -17.61
C LYS A 219 -10.09 5.66 -18.31
N GLU A 220 -10.51 5.56 -19.54
CA GLU A 220 -11.09 6.70 -20.28
C GLU A 220 -12.45 7.12 -19.74
N SER A 221 -13.29 6.18 -19.32
CA SER A 221 -14.57 6.46 -18.67
C SER A 221 -14.38 7.20 -17.34
N LEU A 222 -13.44 6.76 -16.50
CA LEU A 222 -13.08 7.43 -15.24
C LEU A 222 -12.52 8.83 -15.50
N ARG A 223 -11.68 9.00 -16.52
CA ARG A 223 -11.17 10.33 -16.95
C ARG A 223 -12.32 11.26 -17.39
N LYS A 224 -13.31 10.73 -18.11
CA LYS A 224 -14.48 11.52 -18.51
C LYS A 224 -15.35 11.93 -17.33
N GLN A 225 -15.55 11.04 -16.35
CA GLN A 225 -16.24 11.38 -15.10
C GLN A 225 -15.50 12.45 -14.30
N GLN A 226 -14.17 12.34 -14.17
CA GLN A 226 -13.36 13.36 -13.53
C GLN A 226 -13.44 14.71 -14.27
N ARG A 227 -13.37 14.72 -15.61
CA ARG A 227 -13.54 15.94 -16.41
C ARG A 227 -14.91 16.59 -16.23
N ALA A 228 -15.96 15.81 -16.02
CA ALA A 228 -17.31 16.32 -15.80
C ALA A 228 -17.49 17.03 -14.45
N THR A 229 -16.63 16.73 -13.46
CA THR A 229 -16.62 17.39 -12.13
C THR A 229 -15.84 18.70 -12.12
N TYR A 230 -14.99 18.96 -13.11
CA TYR A 230 -14.29 20.23 -13.24
C TYR A 230 -15.07 21.18 -14.15
N THR A 231 -15.55 22.27 -13.60
CA THR A 231 -16.14 23.34 -14.41
C THR A 231 -15.05 23.94 -15.28
N ALA A 232 -15.08 23.67 -16.57
CA ALA A 232 -14.15 24.27 -17.50
C ALA A 232 -14.35 25.81 -17.47
N VAL A 233 -13.32 26.53 -17.06
CA VAL A 233 -13.29 28.00 -17.23
C VAL A 233 -13.20 28.23 -18.74
N LYS A 234 -14.26 28.78 -19.35
CA LYS A 234 -14.19 29.24 -20.73
C LYS A 234 -13.20 30.42 -20.76
N VAL A 235 -12.03 30.17 -21.31
CA VAL A 235 -11.15 31.25 -21.73
C VAL A 235 -11.89 31.97 -22.87
N GLY A 236 -12.24 33.26 -22.67
CA GLY A 236 -12.92 34.04 -23.68
C GLY A 236 -12.13 34.09 -24.98
N GLU A 237 -12.79 34.33 -26.11
CA GLU A 237 -12.15 34.49 -27.40
C GLU A 237 -11.01 35.53 -27.31
N LEU A 238 -9.79 35.08 -27.57
CA LEU A 238 -8.60 35.90 -27.58
C LEU A 238 -8.65 36.86 -28.81
N LYS A 239 -9.02 38.11 -28.58
CA LYS A 239 -8.94 39.15 -29.60
C LYS A 239 -7.72 39.99 -29.34
N GLY A 240 -6.65 39.79 -30.12
CA GLY A 240 -5.44 40.61 -30.10
C GLY A 240 -4.14 39.83 -30.28
N SER A 241 -3.10 40.54 -30.66
CA SER A 241 -1.79 39.96 -30.98
C SER A 241 -0.92 39.60 -29.77
N ARG A 242 -1.35 39.93 -28.56
CA ARG A 242 -0.71 39.54 -27.28
C ARG A 242 -1.72 39.60 -26.15
N THR A 243 -1.90 38.47 -25.48
CA THR A 243 -2.76 38.40 -24.31
C THR A 243 -1.96 37.76 -23.17
N ASP A 244 -1.78 38.49 -22.10
CA ASP A 244 -1.24 37.95 -20.87
C ASP A 244 -2.38 37.18 -20.19
N ILE A 245 -2.23 35.88 -20.03
CA ILE A 245 -3.18 35.02 -19.29
C ILE A 245 -2.64 34.88 -17.87
N SER A 246 -3.36 35.42 -16.89
CA SER A 246 -3.05 35.15 -15.50
C SER A 246 -3.36 33.71 -15.17
N LEU A 247 -2.37 32.99 -14.66
CA LEU A 247 -2.47 31.60 -14.26
C LEU A 247 -2.78 31.46 -12.74
N ASP A 248 -3.46 32.42 -12.15
CA ASP A 248 -3.75 32.48 -10.71
C ASP A 248 -4.84 31.50 -10.26
N GLY A 249 -5.14 30.49 -11.06
CA GLY A 249 -6.12 29.43 -10.76
C GLY A 249 -5.49 28.05 -10.80
N ASN A 250 -6.26 27.04 -10.33
CA ASN A 250 -5.88 25.63 -10.44
C ASN A 250 -5.91 25.20 -11.91
N TRP A 251 -4.74 25.00 -12.49
CA TRP A 251 -4.58 24.55 -13.87
C TRP A 251 -4.34 23.06 -13.95
N LEU A 252 -5.13 22.37 -14.79
CA LEU A 252 -4.90 20.98 -15.14
C LEU A 252 -3.95 20.92 -16.33
N PHE A 253 -2.68 20.63 -16.07
CA PHE A 253 -1.76 20.20 -17.12
C PHE A 253 -1.97 18.71 -17.35
N MET A 254 -2.54 18.33 -18.48
CA MET A 254 -2.47 16.96 -18.96
C MET A 254 -1.34 16.87 -19.99
N PRO A 255 -0.23 16.23 -19.67
CA PRO A 255 0.71 15.86 -20.72
C PRO A 255 0.01 14.83 -21.62
N GLU A 256 -0.11 15.14 -22.90
CA GLU A 256 -0.42 14.13 -23.92
C GLU A 256 0.79 13.19 -23.98
N TYR A 257 0.67 12.02 -23.36
CA TYR A 257 1.54 10.90 -23.66
C TYR A 257 0.83 10.02 -24.70
N ASP A 258 0.78 10.54 -25.93
CA ASP A 258 0.55 9.75 -27.12
C ASP A 258 1.75 9.95 -28.04
N ARG A 259 2.73 9.05 -27.87
CA ARG A 259 3.63 8.63 -28.97
C ARG A 259 4.18 7.25 -28.65
#